data_18c35e05de837839dd347d13e62f301d
#
_entry.id   18c35e05de837839dd347d13e62f301d
#
_cell.length_a   1.000
_cell.length_b   1.000
_cell.length_c   1.000
_cell.angle_alpha   90.00
_cell.angle_beta   90.00
_cell.angle_gamma   90.00
#
_symmetry.space_group_name_H-M   'P 1'
#
loop_
_entity.id
_entity.type
_entity.pdbx_description
1 polymer ?
#
loop_
_entity_poly.entity_id
_entity_poly.type
_entity_poly.pdbx_seq_one_letter_code
_entity_poly.pdbx_strand_id
1 'polypeptide(L)'
;RKLLKVLIYPVTDRLLGPLADFAVGKWEAAKRPHRVRHFLPGNDAPLSDADWRTLAAGPALLFVHGTFSTARAAFGDLPPATLATLATRYGGRLFAFDHPSVSQHPRDNLRWFFSQMPADVSLNVDIVCHSRGGLVSRGLAGCAASHGGDPRRFRVRRLVLAGVPNQGTPLANPDHMVDFIDRMTSALNQLPENGVTDVLEGILTVVKVIGHAGLVGLDGLASMRPGNDFLAEIDGSTAPACALFGLGADFAPTGSGLGAAFCSAADSLVDRIFDRASNDLVVPGAGMRAWHGAQRISDDCYLEFPASRGVMHTSYFLQPETSDRLLQWLA
;
A
#
# COMPACT_ATOMS: atom_id res chain seq x y z
N ARG A 1 -4.82 20.93 12.90
CA ARG A 1 -3.83 21.96 12.51
C ARG A 1 -2.68 22.13 13.53
N LYS A 2 -2.94 22.25 14.84
CA LYS A 2 -1.87 22.33 15.85
C LYS A 2 -1.02 21.07 15.93
N LEU A 3 -1.63 19.87 15.78
CA LEU A 3 -0.90 18.59 15.73
C LEU A 3 -0.02 18.47 14.48
N LEU A 4 -0.46 19.00 13.35
CA LEU A 4 0.31 18.99 12.10
C LEU A 4 1.59 19.83 12.22
N LYS A 5 1.50 21.06 12.78
CA LYS A 5 2.65 21.91 13.00
C LYS A 5 3.67 21.32 13.98
N VAL A 6 3.21 20.64 15.03
CA VAL A 6 4.09 20.02 16.04
C VAL A 6 4.82 18.78 15.51
N LEU A 7 4.23 18.06 14.55
CA LEU A 7 4.82 16.85 13.99
C LEU A 7 5.77 17.12 12.81
N ILE A 8 5.60 18.23 12.08
CA ILE A 8 6.46 18.57 10.93
C ILE A 8 7.77 19.24 11.40
N TYR A 9 7.72 20.08 12.42
CA TYR A 9 8.90 20.85 12.90
C TYR A 9 10.09 19.99 13.36
N PRO A 10 9.91 18.90 14.12
CA PRO A 10 11.02 18.07 14.55
C PRO A 10 11.63 17.21 13.44
N VAL A 11 10.86 16.92 12.38
CA VAL A 11 11.25 15.97 11.32
C VAL A 11 12.08 16.66 10.22
N THR A 12 11.97 17.99 10.08
CA THR A 12 12.77 18.77 9.13
C THR A 12 14.18 19.08 9.62
N ASP A 13 14.48 18.85 10.89
CA ASP A 13 15.82 19.06 11.45
C ASP A 13 16.67 17.80 11.31
N ARG A 14 17.66 17.84 10.42
CA ARG A 14 18.61 16.74 10.15
C ARG A 14 19.37 16.25 11.39
N LEU A 15 19.48 17.07 12.42
CA LEU A 15 20.13 16.73 13.69
C LEU A 15 19.26 15.81 14.58
N LEU A 16 17.94 15.78 14.34
CA LEU A 16 16.98 14.97 15.09
C LEU A 16 16.65 13.63 14.39
N GLY A 17 17.27 13.32 13.24
CA GLY A 17 17.01 12.12 12.46
C GLY A 17 16.93 10.83 13.30
N PRO A 18 17.98 10.41 14.01
CA PRO A 18 17.98 9.18 14.80
C PRO A 18 16.95 9.16 15.93
N LEU A 19 16.64 10.31 16.53
CA LEU A 19 15.60 10.44 17.56
C LEU A 19 14.19 10.33 16.96
N ALA A 20 14.00 10.85 15.76
CA ALA A 20 12.73 10.74 15.06
C ALA A 20 12.49 9.31 14.56
N ASP A 21 13.51 8.59 14.08
CA ASP A 21 13.45 7.16 13.73
C ASP A 21 12.99 6.31 14.91
N PHE A 22 13.61 6.53 16.06
CA PHE A 22 13.24 5.87 17.30
C PHE A 22 11.81 6.20 17.74
N ALA A 23 11.38 7.46 17.62
CA ALA A 23 10.04 7.90 17.97
C ALA A 23 8.98 7.32 17.03
N VAL A 24 9.25 7.33 15.71
CA VAL A 24 8.38 6.72 14.69
C VAL A 24 8.29 5.22 14.89
N GLY A 25 9.40 4.53 15.11
CA GLY A 25 9.42 3.09 15.38
C GLY A 25 8.62 2.73 16.63
N LYS A 26 8.76 3.48 17.73
CA LYS A 26 7.93 3.29 18.94
C LYS A 26 6.45 3.57 18.70
N TRP A 27 6.14 4.63 17.98
CA TRP A 27 4.75 4.96 17.65
C TRP A 27 4.13 3.86 16.79
N GLU A 28 4.84 3.40 15.76
CA GLU A 28 4.36 2.36 14.87
C GLU A 28 4.19 1.03 15.62
N ALA A 29 5.15 0.65 16.46
CA ALA A 29 5.05 -0.53 17.32
C ALA A 29 3.83 -0.47 18.28
N ALA A 30 3.50 0.72 18.79
CA ALA A 30 2.37 0.91 19.69
C ALA A 30 1.02 0.99 18.97
N LYS A 31 0.96 1.64 17.80
CA LYS A 31 -0.29 1.95 17.10
C LYS A 31 -0.56 1.05 15.90
N ARG A 32 0.49 0.47 15.32
CA ARG A 32 0.45 -0.35 14.10
C ARG A 32 1.35 -1.58 14.20
N PRO A 33 1.23 -2.37 15.28
CA PRO A 33 2.06 -3.56 15.46
C PRO A 33 1.75 -4.59 14.38
N HIS A 34 2.69 -5.49 14.17
CA HIS A 34 2.42 -6.68 13.37
C HIS A 34 1.23 -7.47 13.95
N ARG A 35 0.31 -7.84 13.06
CA ARG A 35 -0.83 -8.72 13.39
C ARG A 35 -1.25 -9.50 12.16
N VAL A 36 -1.51 -10.77 12.33
CA VAL A 36 -2.34 -11.53 11.39
C VAL A 36 -3.69 -11.71 12.05
N ARG A 37 -4.75 -11.31 11.35
CA ARG A 37 -6.10 -11.26 11.93
C ARG A 37 -7.18 -11.60 10.93
N HIS A 38 -8.36 -11.96 11.40
CA HIS A 38 -9.53 -12.07 10.56
C HIS A 38 -9.83 -10.76 9.82
N PHE A 39 -10.33 -10.87 8.60
CA PHE A 39 -10.83 -9.74 7.82
C PHE A 39 -12.25 -10.04 7.31
N LEU A 40 -13.16 -10.20 8.25
CA LEU A 40 -14.56 -10.54 7.99
C LEU A 40 -15.48 -9.39 8.40
N PRO A 41 -16.69 -9.29 7.83
CA PRO A 41 -17.71 -8.39 8.37
C PRO A 41 -17.92 -8.66 9.87
N GLY A 42 -17.65 -7.65 10.69
CA GLY A 42 -17.83 -7.74 12.15
C GLY A 42 -16.77 -8.55 12.92
N ASN A 43 -15.78 -9.14 12.26
CA ASN A 43 -14.69 -9.86 12.93
C ASN A 43 -13.32 -9.42 12.39
N ASP A 44 -12.49 -8.88 13.27
CA ASP A 44 -11.10 -8.48 13.02
C ASP A 44 -10.15 -8.94 14.16
N ALA A 45 -10.54 -9.98 14.89
CA ALA A 45 -9.73 -10.56 15.96
C ALA A 45 -8.41 -11.13 15.42
N PRO A 46 -7.31 -11.08 16.20
CA PRO A 46 -6.08 -11.79 15.87
C PRO A 46 -6.33 -13.27 15.64
N LEU A 47 -5.58 -13.88 14.72
CA LEU A 47 -5.67 -15.32 14.48
C LEU A 47 -5.06 -16.12 15.64
N SER A 48 -5.77 -17.14 16.05
CA SER A 48 -5.27 -18.22 16.91
C SER A 48 -4.64 -19.34 16.05
N ASP A 49 -3.97 -20.30 16.69
CA ASP A 49 -3.45 -21.50 16.02
C ASP A 49 -4.58 -22.33 15.34
N ALA A 50 -5.77 -22.34 15.94
CA ALA A 50 -6.93 -23.00 15.36
C ALA A 50 -7.42 -22.28 14.09
N ASP A 51 -7.36 -20.96 14.08
CA ASP A 51 -7.75 -20.16 12.91
C ASP A 51 -6.79 -20.39 11.74
N TRP A 52 -5.47 -20.51 12.01
CA TRP A 52 -4.50 -20.88 10.96
C TRP A 52 -4.85 -22.24 10.30
N ARG A 53 -5.25 -23.23 11.08
CA ARG A 53 -5.70 -24.53 10.55
C ARG A 53 -7.01 -24.42 9.78
N THR A 54 -7.90 -23.52 10.20
CA THR A 54 -9.15 -23.23 9.46
C THR A 54 -8.83 -22.58 8.12
N LEU A 55 -7.88 -21.64 8.04
CA LEU A 55 -7.42 -21.05 6.79
C LEU A 55 -6.82 -22.10 5.84
N ALA A 56 -6.17 -23.14 6.37
CA ALA A 56 -5.58 -24.23 5.59
C ALA A 56 -6.61 -25.21 5.00
N ALA A 57 -7.86 -25.19 5.45
CA ALA A 57 -8.92 -26.09 4.95
C ALA A 57 -9.33 -25.84 3.49
N GLY A 58 -8.82 -24.77 2.87
CA GLY A 58 -9.09 -24.46 1.46
C GLY A 58 -8.40 -23.16 1.04
N PRO A 59 -8.69 -22.65 -0.16
CA PRO A 59 -8.17 -21.34 -0.55
C PRO A 59 -8.57 -20.27 0.43
N ALA A 60 -7.63 -19.40 0.79
CA ALA A 60 -7.84 -18.25 1.67
C ALA A 60 -7.54 -16.94 0.95
N LEU A 61 -8.13 -15.83 1.41
CA LEU A 61 -7.91 -14.50 0.86
C LEU A 61 -7.20 -13.63 1.89
N LEU A 62 -6.01 -13.16 1.53
CA LEU A 62 -5.15 -12.29 2.33
C LEU A 62 -5.23 -10.84 1.85
N PHE A 63 -5.41 -9.91 2.77
CA PHE A 63 -5.33 -8.47 2.53
C PHE A 63 -4.04 -7.90 3.11
N VAL A 64 -3.26 -7.15 2.29
CA VAL A 64 -1.97 -6.56 2.70
C VAL A 64 -1.98 -5.06 2.40
N HIS A 65 -1.97 -4.25 3.45
CA HIS A 65 -2.09 -2.79 3.36
C HIS A 65 -0.78 -2.09 2.98
N GLY A 66 -0.89 -0.83 2.59
CA GLY A 66 0.22 0.05 2.25
C GLY A 66 0.82 0.82 3.43
N THR A 67 1.60 1.85 3.07
CA THR A 67 2.29 2.70 4.04
C THR A 67 1.31 3.45 4.95
N PHE A 68 1.65 3.59 6.23
CA PHE A 68 0.88 4.29 7.28
C PHE A 68 -0.57 3.82 7.44
N SER A 69 -0.91 2.64 7.00
CA SER A 69 -2.26 2.13 7.02
C SER A 69 -2.42 0.94 7.99
N THR A 70 -3.56 0.36 7.99
CA THR A 70 -3.92 -0.96 8.48
C THR A 70 -4.83 -1.59 7.43
N ALA A 71 -5.04 -2.88 7.45
CA ALA A 71 -5.95 -3.50 6.49
C ALA A 71 -7.36 -2.89 6.57
N ARG A 72 -7.85 -2.59 7.78
CA ARG A 72 -9.15 -1.94 7.95
C ARG A 72 -9.21 -0.55 7.31
N ALA A 73 -8.15 0.24 7.42
CA ALA A 73 -8.10 1.58 6.84
C ALA A 73 -7.90 1.53 5.31
N ALA A 74 -7.12 0.57 4.80
CA ALA A 74 -6.84 0.47 3.37
C ALA A 74 -8.00 -0.11 2.56
N PHE A 75 -8.73 -1.09 3.14
CA PHE A 75 -9.77 -1.84 2.43
C PHE A 75 -11.17 -1.63 3.01
N GLY A 76 -11.31 -0.74 4.00
CA GLY A 76 -12.59 -0.45 4.65
C GLY A 76 -13.62 0.21 3.74
N ASP A 77 -13.16 0.82 2.64
CA ASP A 77 -13.99 1.44 1.62
C ASP A 77 -14.59 0.42 0.61
N LEU A 78 -14.17 -0.84 0.67
CA LEU A 78 -14.85 -1.90 -0.08
C LEU A 78 -16.32 -2.01 0.36
N PRO A 79 -17.27 -2.00 -0.58
CA PRO A 79 -18.66 -2.16 -0.25
C PRO A 79 -18.90 -3.41 0.62
N PRO A 80 -19.72 -3.33 1.68
CA PRO A 80 -20.02 -4.49 2.54
C PRO A 80 -20.52 -5.71 1.77
N ALA A 81 -21.28 -5.50 0.69
CA ALA A 81 -21.77 -6.57 -0.18
C ALA A 81 -20.64 -7.29 -0.91
N THR A 82 -19.61 -6.56 -1.37
CA THR A 82 -18.42 -7.13 -2.01
C THR A 82 -17.65 -8.00 -1.02
N LEU A 83 -17.40 -7.47 0.18
CA LEU A 83 -16.71 -8.21 1.23
C LEU A 83 -17.50 -9.46 1.67
N ALA A 84 -18.82 -9.37 1.79
CA ALA A 84 -19.68 -10.51 2.13
C ALA A 84 -19.66 -11.59 1.03
N THR A 85 -19.65 -11.19 -0.24
CA THR A 85 -19.54 -12.12 -1.37
C THR A 85 -18.20 -12.83 -1.36
N LEU A 86 -17.10 -12.11 -1.14
CA LEU A 86 -15.77 -12.70 -0.99
C LEU A 86 -15.72 -13.64 0.22
N ALA A 87 -16.30 -13.24 1.36
CA ALA A 87 -16.35 -14.10 2.55
C ALA A 87 -17.08 -15.43 2.27
N THR A 88 -18.20 -15.39 1.57
CA THR A 88 -18.94 -16.59 1.15
C THR A 88 -18.09 -17.46 0.21
N ARG A 89 -17.47 -16.86 -0.80
CA ARG A 89 -16.66 -17.56 -1.81
C ARG A 89 -15.47 -18.30 -1.19
N TYR A 90 -14.81 -17.68 -0.22
CA TYR A 90 -13.69 -18.27 0.49
C TYR A 90 -14.12 -19.06 1.75
N GLY A 91 -15.42 -19.27 1.98
CA GLY A 91 -15.92 -20.00 3.14
C GLY A 91 -15.46 -19.42 4.47
N GLY A 92 -15.44 -18.09 4.59
CA GLY A 92 -14.99 -17.36 5.78
C GLY A 92 -13.47 -17.27 5.96
N ARG A 93 -12.66 -17.79 5.04
CA ARG A 93 -11.19 -17.77 5.13
C ARG A 93 -10.59 -16.46 4.59
N LEU A 94 -11.03 -15.35 5.14
CA LEU A 94 -10.49 -14.01 4.88
C LEU A 94 -9.66 -13.55 6.06
N PHE A 95 -8.44 -13.11 5.79
CA PHE A 95 -7.54 -12.61 6.81
C PHE A 95 -6.71 -11.44 6.29
N ALA A 96 -6.08 -10.72 7.20
CA ALA A 96 -5.26 -9.58 6.86
C ALA A 96 -3.93 -9.61 7.61
N PHE A 97 -2.93 -9.04 6.99
CA PHE A 97 -1.63 -8.80 7.58
C PHE A 97 -1.42 -7.30 7.82
N ASP A 98 -1.56 -6.88 9.07
CA ASP A 98 -1.13 -5.56 9.51
C ASP A 98 0.36 -5.60 9.89
N HIS A 99 1.11 -4.61 9.43
CA HIS A 99 2.55 -4.56 9.64
C HIS A 99 3.07 -3.13 9.77
N PRO A 100 4.14 -2.88 10.55
CA PRO A 100 4.86 -1.63 10.51
C PRO A 100 5.36 -1.36 9.09
N SER A 101 4.96 -0.24 8.54
CA SER A 101 5.14 0.03 7.11
C SER A 101 6.13 1.16 6.82
N VAL A 102 6.53 1.87 7.87
CA VAL A 102 7.37 3.06 7.81
C VAL A 102 8.76 2.78 8.35
N SER A 103 8.83 2.29 9.59
CA SER A 103 10.09 2.02 10.29
C SER A 103 10.72 0.68 9.92
N GLN A 104 9.91 -0.30 9.43
CA GLN A 104 10.43 -1.63 9.15
C GLN A 104 10.54 -1.93 7.66
N HIS A 105 11.64 -2.56 7.31
CA HIS A 105 11.87 -3.04 5.96
C HIS A 105 10.88 -4.17 5.58
N PRO A 106 10.45 -4.31 4.31
CA PRO A 106 9.61 -5.42 3.88
C PRO A 106 10.16 -6.80 4.24
N ARG A 107 11.48 -7.00 4.21
CA ARG A 107 12.13 -8.26 4.62
C ARG A 107 11.80 -8.65 6.06
N ASP A 108 11.71 -7.67 6.97
CA ASP A 108 11.36 -7.93 8.37
C ASP A 108 9.88 -8.27 8.51
N ASN A 109 9.03 -7.61 7.73
CA ASN A 109 7.60 -7.95 7.65
C ASN A 109 7.41 -9.41 7.17
N LEU A 110 8.17 -9.85 6.14
CA LEU A 110 8.13 -11.21 5.63
C LEU A 110 8.57 -12.23 6.69
N ARG A 111 9.73 -11.99 7.33
CA ARG A 111 10.24 -12.88 8.41
C ARG A 111 9.25 -13.01 9.55
N TRP A 112 8.69 -11.89 9.97
CA TRP A 112 7.68 -11.89 11.03
C TRP A 112 6.44 -12.67 10.61
N PHE A 113 5.89 -12.44 9.40
CA PHE A 113 4.72 -13.16 8.91
C PHE A 113 4.93 -14.67 8.92
N PHE A 114 6.04 -15.15 8.36
CA PHE A 114 6.33 -16.57 8.30
C PHE A 114 6.60 -17.18 9.68
N SER A 115 7.13 -16.41 10.64
CA SER A 115 7.33 -16.87 12.02
C SER A 115 6.01 -17.11 12.77
N GLN A 116 4.90 -16.51 12.30
CA GLN A 116 3.57 -16.71 12.91
C GLN A 116 2.86 -17.94 12.38
N MET A 117 3.31 -18.49 11.25
CA MET A 117 2.66 -19.65 10.63
C MET A 117 3.04 -20.94 11.37
N PRO A 118 2.05 -21.68 11.95
CA PRO A 118 2.35 -22.94 12.62
C PRO A 118 3.02 -23.95 11.67
N ALA A 119 3.90 -24.79 12.23
CA ALA A 119 4.72 -25.70 11.42
C ALA A 119 3.89 -26.77 10.65
N ASP A 120 2.71 -27.08 11.13
CA ASP A 120 1.77 -28.04 10.54
C ASP A 120 0.80 -27.43 9.51
N VAL A 121 0.86 -26.09 9.30
CA VAL A 121 -0.05 -25.37 8.41
C VAL A 121 0.55 -25.19 7.02
N SER A 122 -0.26 -25.44 5.99
CA SER A 122 0.05 -25.09 4.59
C SER A 122 -1.09 -24.31 3.99
N LEU A 123 -0.80 -23.17 3.36
CA LEU A 123 -1.79 -22.24 2.84
C LEU A 123 -1.70 -22.11 1.32
N ASN A 124 -2.85 -22.14 0.68
CA ASN A 124 -3.04 -21.64 -0.69
C ASN A 124 -3.80 -20.32 -0.61
N VAL A 125 -3.15 -19.22 -0.98
CA VAL A 125 -3.71 -17.89 -0.80
C VAL A 125 -3.90 -17.14 -2.11
N ASP A 126 -4.98 -16.39 -2.17
CA ASP A 126 -5.11 -15.27 -3.08
C ASP A 126 -4.82 -13.99 -2.27
N ILE A 127 -4.17 -13.00 -2.86
CA ILE A 127 -3.77 -11.78 -2.17
C ILE A 127 -4.38 -10.56 -2.88
N VAL A 128 -4.98 -9.66 -2.09
CA VAL A 128 -5.30 -8.30 -2.51
C VAL A 128 -4.40 -7.37 -1.71
N CYS A 129 -3.61 -6.57 -2.40
CA CYS A 129 -2.70 -5.65 -1.74
C CYS A 129 -2.83 -4.22 -2.29
N HIS A 130 -2.40 -3.27 -1.47
CA HIS A 130 -2.41 -1.85 -1.81
C HIS A 130 -1.03 -1.24 -1.59
N SER A 131 -0.58 -0.40 -2.55
CA SER A 131 0.63 0.41 -2.38
C SER A 131 1.86 -0.43 -1.99
N ARG A 132 2.65 -0.01 -0.98
CA ARG A 132 3.81 -0.74 -0.44
C ARG A 132 3.47 -2.20 -0.04
N GLY A 133 2.22 -2.46 0.35
CA GLY A 133 1.76 -3.83 0.64
C GLY A 133 1.94 -4.79 -0.54
N GLY A 134 1.97 -4.25 -1.76
CA GLY A 134 2.29 -5.03 -2.96
C GLY A 134 3.73 -5.51 -2.99
N LEU A 135 4.68 -4.73 -2.50
CA LEU A 135 6.09 -5.15 -2.40
C LEU A 135 6.24 -6.29 -1.38
N VAL A 136 5.55 -6.19 -0.22
CA VAL A 136 5.48 -7.29 0.75
C VAL A 136 4.84 -8.52 0.12
N SER A 137 3.73 -8.36 -0.61
CA SER A 137 3.00 -9.47 -1.26
C SER A 137 3.83 -10.15 -2.35
N ARG A 138 4.61 -9.38 -3.13
CA ARG A 138 5.57 -9.94 -4.10
C ARG A 138 6.66 -10.76 -3.39
N GLY A 139 7.15 -10.26 -2.26
CA GLY A 139 8.09 -11.01 -1.42
C GLY A 139 7.50 -12.31 -0.86
N LEU A 140 6.24 -12.28 -0.40
CA LEU A 140 5.51 -13.49 0.02
C LEU A 140 5.38 -14.51 -1.11
N ALA A 141 5.17 -14.04 -2.35
CA ALA A 141 4.98 -14.90 -3.52
C ALA A 141 6.30 -15.47 -4.09
N GLY A 142 7.38 -14.68 -4.14
CA GLY A 142 8.61 -15.03 -4.85
C GLY A 142 9.84 -15.26 -3.96
N CYS A 143 9.88 -14.67 -2.74
CA CYS A 143 11.07 -14.68 -1.88
C CYS A 143 10.86 -15.40 -0.54
N ALA A 144 9.82 -16.24 -0.41
CA ALA A 144 9.47 -16.90 0.85
C ALA A 144 10.68 -17.62 1.48
N ALA A 145 11.43 -18.42 0.71
CA ALA A 145 12.55 -19.18 1.19
C ALA A 145 13.68 -18.30 1.79
N SER A 146 13.92 -17.13 1.23
CA SER A 146 14.95 -16.18 1.72
C SER A 146 14.56 -15.52 3.05
N HIS A 147 13.29 -15.57 3.42
CA HIS A 147 12.73 -14.88 4.58
C HIS A 147 12.07 -15.82 5.60
N GLY A 148 12.51 -17.07 5.66
CA GLY A 148 12.04 -18.03 6.67
C GLY A 148 10.74 -18.73 6.35
N GLY A 149 10.20 -18.53 5.14
CA GLY A 149 9.04 -19.25 4.62
C GLY A 149 9.44 -20.52 3.87
N ASP A 150 8.53 -21.47 3.78
CA ASP A 150 8.65 -22.64 2.89
C ASP A 150 7.68 -22.48 1.73
N PRO A 151 8.15 -22.35 0.47
CA PRO A 151 7.29 -22.16 -0.70
C PRO A 151 6.38 -23.38 -0.98
N ARG A 152 6.67 -24.54 -0.37
CA ARG A 152 5.78 -25.70 -0.42
C ARG A 152 4.58 -25.56 0.53
N ARG A 153 4.72 -24.74 1.57
CA ARG A 153 3.72 -24.51 2.61
C ARG A 153 2.95 -23.22 2.45
N PHE A 154 3.49 -22.24 1.71
CA PHE A 154 2.82 -20.98 1.42
C PHE A 154 2.84 -20.73 -0.08
N ARG A 155 1.68 -20.93 -0.72
CA ARG A 155 1.52 -20.79 -2.16
C ARG A 155 0.56 -19.67 -2.51
N VAL A 156 1.04 -18.68 -3.24
CA VAL A 156 0.18 -17.64 -3.81
C VAL A 156 -0.39 -18.11 -5.14
N ARG A 157 -1.71 -18.06 -5.28
CA ARG A 157 -2.44 -18.49 -6.47
C ARG A 157 -2.76 -17.31 -7.39
N ARG A 158 -3.25 -16.23 -6.77
CA ARG A 158 -3.63 -14.99 -7.44
C ARG A 158 -3.09 -13.81 -6.65
N LEU A 159 -2.65 -12.78 -7.35
CA LEU A 159 -2.11 -11.56 -6.74
C LEU A 159 -2.74 -10.34 -7.43
N VAL A 160 -3.52 -9.56 -6.69
CA VAL A 160 -4.14 -8.33 -7.14
C VAL A 160 -3.37 -7.14 -6.55
N LEU A 161 -2.73 -6.36 -7.42
CA LEU A 161 -1.86 -5.25 -7.10
C LEU A 161 -2.59 -3.91 -7.33
N ALA A 162 -2.99 -3.20 -6.29
CA ALA A 162 -3.64 -1.89 -6.40
C ALA A 162 -2.65 -0.76 -6.08
N GLY A 163 -2.35 0.10 -7.05
CA GLY A 163 -1.46 1.26 -6.88
C GLY A 163 -0.06 0.89 -6.37
N VAL A 164 0.49 -0.25 -6.80
CA VAL A 164 1.75 -0.78 -6.25
C VAL A 164 2.95 -0.17 -6.95
N PRO A 165 3.94 0.36 -6.20
CA PRO A 165 5.17 0.90 -6.78
C PRO A 165 6.14 -0.24 -7.17
N ASN A 166 5.79 -1.04 -8.18
CA ASN A 166 6.58 -2.20 -8.59
C ASN A 166 8.00 -1.85 -9.08
N GLN A 167 8.20 -0.62 -9.56
CA GLN A 167 9.51 -0.07 -9.90
C GLN A 167 9.97 1.02 -8.92
N GLY A 168 9.30 1.12 -7.78
CA GLY A 168 9.49 2.20 -6.83
C GLY A 168 8.71 3.46 -7.18
N THR A 169 8.87 4.48 -6.35
CA THR A 169 8.35 5.82 -6.59
C THR A 169 9.41 6.87 -6.31
N PRO A 170 9.61 7.85 -7.20
CA PRO A 170 10.52 8.99 -6.97
C PRO A 170 10.17 9.78 -5.70
N LEU A 171 8.91 9.77 -5.27
CA LEU A 171 8.50 10.39 -4.01
C LEU A 171 9.14 9.75 -2.77
N ALA A 172 9.64 8.54 -2.84
CA ALA A 172 10.41 7.92 -1.77
C ALA A 172 11.86 8.45 -1.67
N ASN A 173 12.28 9.32 -2.60
CA ASN A 173 13.57 10.01 -2.53
C ASN A 173 13.46 11.22 -1.57
N PRO A 174 14.35 11.37 -0.56
CA PRO A 174 14.28 12.45 0.42
C PRO A 174 14.23 13.86 -0.16
N ASP A 175 14.96 14.12 -1.25
CA ASP A 175 15.02 15.46 -1.86
C ASP A 175 13.70 15.86 -2.51
N HIS A 176 13.05 14.94 -3.22
CA HIS A 176 11.73 15.17 -3.81
C HIS A 176 10.65 15.32 -2.75
N MET A 177 10.82 14.65 -1.64
CA MET A 177 9.87 14.64 -0.55
C MET A 177 9.83 15.98 0.21
N VAL A 178 10.98 16.58 0.48
CA VAL A 178 11.05 17.89 1.12
C VAL A 178 10.28 18.90 0.28
N ASP A 179 10.55 18.94 -1.02
CA ASP A 179 9.88 19.86 -1.96
C ASP A 179 8.37 19.63 -2.00
N PHE A 180 7.94 18.37 -1.96
CA PHE A 180 6.53 18.01 -1.97
C PHE A 180 5.82 18.47 -0.69
N ILE A 181 6.42 18.25 0.49
CA ILE A 181 5.86 18.68 1.78
C ILE A 181 5.75 20.20 1.86
N ASP A 182 6.82 20.92 1.53
CA ASP A 182 6.89 22.36 1.66
C ASP A 182 5.82 23.04 0.77
N ARG A 183 5.66 22.57 -0.46
CA ARG A 183 4.66 23.12 -1.38
C ARG A 183 3.25 22.76 -0.96
N MET A 184 3.02 21.50 -0.55
CA MET A 184 1.70 21.05 -0.09
C MET A 184 1.29 21.76 1.21
N THR A 185 2.23 21.95 2.15
CA THR A 185 1.99 22.73 3.37
C THR A 185 1.68 24.19 3.06
N SER A 186 2.38 24.76 2.10
CA SER A 186 2.17 26.15 1.65
C SER A 186 0.79 26.31 0.97
N ALA A 187 0.40 25.35 0.11
CA ALA A 187 -0.92 25.36 -0.52
C ALA A 187 -2.05 25.20 0.52
N LEU A 188 -1.86 24.35 1.52
CA LEU A 188 -2.80 24.15 2.62
C LEU A 188 -2.99 25.37 3.50
N ASN A 189 -1.93 26.14 3.74
CA ASN A 189 -2.02 27.37 4.53
C ASN A 189 -2.85 28.47 3.84
N GLN A 190 -3.09 28.35 2.53
CA GLN A 190 -3.91 29.27 1.75
C GLN A 190 -5.40 28.89 1.72
N LEU A 191 -5.76 27.69 2.20
CA LEU A 191 -7.16 27.24 2.23
C LEU A 191 -7.88 27.75 3.48
N PRO A 192 -9.16 28.22 3.34
CA PRO A 192 -10.00 28.57 4.47
C PRO A 192 -10.31 27.34 5.33
N GLU A 193 -10.58 27.55 6.62
CA GLU A 193 -10.75 26.47 7.62
C GLU A 193 -11.87 25.47 7.31
N ASN A 194 -12.85 25.87 6.49
CA ASN A 194 -14.04 25.08 6.14
C ASN A 194 -13.91 24.35 4.80
N GLY A 195 -12.75 24.37 4.15
CA GLY A 195 -12.53 23.82 2.79
C GLY A 195 -11.94 22.43 2.73
N VAL A 196 -11.93 21.69 3.86
CA VAL A 196 -11.37 20.34 3.88
C VAL A 196 -12.44 19.36 3.41
N THR A 197 -12.25 18.82 2.21
CA THR A 197 -13.07 17.73 1.66
C THR A 197 -12.38 16.39 1.92
N ASP A 198 -13.10 15.27 1.80
CA ASP A 198 -12.56 13.91 1.95
C ASP A 198 -11.38 13.65 1.00
N VAL A 199 -11.43 14.24 -0.20
CA VAL A 199 -10.34 14.23 -1.19
C VAL A 199 -9.08 14.93 -0.63
N LEU A 200 -9.28 16.07 0.01
CA LEU A 200 -8.20 16.86 0.61
C LEU A 200 -7.59 16.13 1.83
N GLU A 201 -8.40 15.47 2.65
CA GLU A 201 -7.92 14.60 3.74
C GLU A 201 -7.10 13.42 3.22
N GLY A 202 -7.51 12.82 2.10
CA GLY A 202 -6.76 11.76 1.44
C GLY A 202 -5.37 12.23 0.99
N ILE A 203 -5.32 13.37 0.28
CA ILE A 203 -4.04 13.97 -0.17
C ILE A 203 -3.20 14.39 1.03
N LEU A 204 -3.80 15.00 2.06
CA LEU A 204 -3.13 15.35 3.31
C LEU A 204 -2.55 14.13 4.03
N THR A 205 -3.27 13.03 4.01
CA THR A 205 -2.78 11.76 4.57
C THR A 205 -1.58 11.28 3.80
N VAL A 206 -1.61 11.29 2.47
CA VAL A 206 -0.46 10.94 1.62
C VAL A 206 0.73 11.88 1.88
N VAL A 207 0.50 13.19 1.93
CA VAL A 207 1.55 14.19 2.25
C VAL A 207 2.15 13.99 3.63
N LYS A 208 1.31 13.77 4.65
CA LYS A 208 1.78 13.47 6.03
C LYS A 208 2.63 12.22 6.08
N VAL A 209 2.16 11.22 5.36
CA VAL A 209 2.77 9.90 5.28
C VAL A 209 4.15 9.99 4.67
N ILE A 210 4.24 10.57 3.49
CA ILE A 210 5.49 10.71 2.77
C ILE A 210 6.42 11.64 3.55
N GLY A 211 5.91 12.75 4.05
CA GLY A 211 6.68 13.77 4.72
C GLY A 211 7.42 13.34 5.97
N HIS A 212 6.79 12.55 6.79
CA HIS A 212 7.42 12.05 8.01
C HIS A 212 8.60 11.12 7.74
N ALA A 213 8.55 10.41 6.70
CA ALA A 213 9.37 9.26 6.49
C ALA A 213 10.58 9.49 5.56
N GLY A 214 10.48 10.41 4.60
CA GLY A 214 11.59 10.68 3.68
C GLY A 214 12.72 11.48 4.30
N LEU A 215 12.43 12.24 5.34
CA LEU A 215 13.42 13.04 6.02
C LEU A 215 14.30 12.24 6.99
N VAL A 216 13.85 11.06 7.39
CA VAL A 216 14.48 10.26 8.44
C VAL A 216 15.17 9.00 7.95
N GLY A 217 15.08 8.67 6.66
CA GLY A 217 15.76 7.50 6.10
C GLY A 217 15.17 6.15 6.54
N LEU A 218 13.88 6.14 6.92
CA LEU A 218 13.20 4.96 7.43
C LEU A 218 13.19 3.81 6.41
N ASP A 219 13.61 2.63 6.84
CA ASP A 219 13.81 1.44 6.00
C ASP A 219 12.55 1.00 5.24
N GLY A 220 11.38 1.18 5.86
CA GLY A 220 10.11 0.87 5.23
C GLY A 220 9.84 1.71 3.98
N LEU A 221 10.25 2.97 3.98
CA LEU A 221 10.08 3.86 2.83
C LEU A 221 11.26 3.81 1.88
N ALA A 222 12.46 3.67 2.39
CA ALA A 222 13.64 3.45 1.56
C ALA A 222 13.43 2.27 0.60
N SER A 223 12.64 1.25 1.03
CA SER A 223 12.27 0.10 0.20
C SER A 223 11.40 0.43 -1.02
N MET A 224 10.83 1.65 -1.09
CA MET A 224 10.05 2.12 -2.24
C MET A 224 10.85 3.03 -3.17
N ARG A 225 12.13 3.34 -2.88
CA ARG A 225 12.96 4.13 -3.81
C ARG A 225 13.20 3.34 -5.09
N PRO A 226 13.17 3.98 -6.27
CA PRO A 226 13.56 3.32 -7.49
C PRO A 226 14.98 2.73 -7.40
N GLY A 227 15.16 1.52 -7.91
CA GLY A 227 16.47 0.86 -7.95
C GLY A 227 17.03 0.39 -6.61
N ASN A 228 16.22 0.32 -5.55
CA ASN A 228 16.68 -0.21 -4.26
C ASN A 228 16.88 -1.73 -4.28
N ASP A 229 17.67 -2.23 -3.31
CA ASP A 229 18.06 -3.64 -3.22
C ASP A 229 16.88 -4.61 -3.05
N PHE A 230 15.78 -4.17 -2.45
CA PHE A 230 14.62 -5.02 -2.28
C PHE A 230 13.82 -5.19 -3.57
N LEU A 231 13.69 -4.13 -4.35
CA LEU A 231 13.11 -4.23 -5.70
C LEU A 231 13.96 -5.14 -6.59
N ALA A 232 15.29 -5.00 -6.53
CA ALA A 232 16.19 -5.89 -7.25
C ALA A 232 16.06 -7.36 -6.80
N GLU A 233 15.89 -7.62 -5.50
CA GLU A 233 15.67 -8.96 -4.96
C GLU A 233 14.38 -9.59 -5.46
N ILE A 234 13.24 -8.87 -5.35
CA ILE A 234 11.95 -9.41 -5.79
C ILE A 234 11.85 -9.55 -7.30
N ASP A 235 12.55 -8.72 -8.07
CA ASP A 235 12.65 -8.82 -9.54
C ASP A 235 13.64 -9.90 -9.99
N GLY A 236 14.68 -10.15 -9.22
CA GLY A 236 15.67 -11.20 -9.48
C GLY A 236 15.22 -12.58 -9.01
N SER A 237 14.15 -12.68 -8.23
CA SER A 237 13.59 -13.95 -7.82
C SER A 237 12.93 -14.67 -9.00
N THR A 238 12.74 -16.00 -8.86
CA THR A 238 11.90 -16.72 -9.83
C THR A 238 10.50 -16.12 -9.85
N ALA A 239 10.01 -15.75 -11.03
CA ALA A 239 8.68 -15.21 -11.18
C ALA A 239 7.65 -16.18 -10.59
N PRO A 240 6.83 -15.74 -9.61
CA PRO A 240 5.89 -16.65 -8.96
C PRO A 240 4.86 -17.16 -9.97
N ALA A 241 4.56 -18.45 -9.89
CA ALA A 241 3.53 -19.08 -10.71
C ALA A 241 2.13 -18.74 -10.19
N CYS A 242 1.77 -17.47 -10.16
CA CYS A 242 0.45 -16.97 -9.75
C CYS A 242 -0.21 -16.19 -10.89
N ALA A 243 -1.54 -16.18 -10.91
CA ALA A 243 -2.27 -15.29 -11.79
C ALA A 243 -2.14 -13.84 -11.26
N LEU A 244 -1.83 -12.91 -12.16
CA LEU A 244 -1.52 -11.53 -11.86
C LEU A 244 -2.61 -10.60 -12.35
N PHE A 245 -3.04 -9.70 -11.45
CA PHE A 245 -4.00 -8.65 -11.75
C PHE A 245 -3.53 -7.32 -11.18
N GLY A 246 -3.94 -6.22 -11.79
CA GLY A 246 -3.54 -4.89 -11.33
C GLY A 246 -4.63 -3.84 -11.44
N LEU A 247 -4.56 -2.86 -10.56
CA LEU A 247 -5.35 -1.64 -10.55
C LEU A 247 -4.39 -0.46 -10.58
N GLY A 248 -4.58 0.46 -11.50
CA GLY A 248 -3.83 1.70 -11.61
C GLY A 248 -4.74 2.86 -11.93
N ALA A 249 -4.23 4.07 -11.77
CA ALA A 249 -4.93 5.29 -12.14
C ALA A 249 -3.97 6.29 -12.76
N ASP A 250 -4.53 7.08 -13.68
CA ASP A 250 -3.98 8.34 -14.13
C ASP A 250 -4.83 9.43 -13.49
N PHE A 251 -4.27 10.12 -12.50
CA PHE A 251 -5.02 11.13 -11.76
C PHE A 251 -4.98 12.47 -12.50
N ALA A 252 -6.13 13.11 -12.64
CA ALA A 252 -6.22 14.54 -12.88
C ALA A 252 -7.31 15.16 -11.99
N PRO A 253 -7.12 16.39 -11.53
CA PRO A 253 -8.12 17.07 -10.71
C PRO A 253 -9.43 17.21 -11.46
N THR A 254 -10.52 16.72 -10.88
CA THR A 254 -11.86 16.85 -11.42
C THR A 254 -12.67 17.81 -10.54
N GLY A 255 -13.48 18.69 -11.17
CA GLY A 255 -14.35 19.62 -10.46
C GLY A 255 -13.88 21.07 -10.45
N SER A 256 -14.53 21.92 -9.65
CA SER A 256 -14.26 23.35 -9.52
C SER A 256 -14.23 23.77 -8.05
N GLY A 257 -13.53 24.86 -7.75
CA GLY A 257 -13.44 25.43 -6.40
C GLY A 257 -12.08 25.21 -5.74
N LEU A 258 -12.00 25.53 -4.45
CA LEU A 258 -10.73 25.53 -3.71
C LEU A 258 -10.10 24.13 -3.59
N GLY A 259 -10.91 23.09 -3.48
CA GLY A 259 -10.42 21.71 -3.46
C GLY A 259 -9.78 21.31 -4.79
N ALA A 260 -10.40 21.69 -5.92
CA ALA A 260 -9.84 21.46 -7.25
C ALA A 260 -8.54 22.25 -7.47
N ALA A 261 -8.45 23.49 -6.99
CA ALA A 261 -7.23 24.29 -7.07
C ALA A 261 -6.07 23.64 -6.26
N PHE A 262 -6.38 23.08 -5.09
CA PHE A 262 -5.40 22.35 -4.30
C PHE A 262 -4.95 21.06 -5.00
N CYS A 263 -5.89 20.27 -5.52
CA CYS A 263 -5.58 19.07 -6.29
C CYS A 263 -4.74 19.40 -7.53
N SER A 264 -5.03 20.51 -8.21
CA SER A 264 -4.22 20.99 -9.34
C SER A 264 -2.81 21.38 -8.94
N ALA A 265 -2.63 21.99 -7.76
CA ALA A 265 -1.31 22.33 -7.25
C ALA A 265 -0.49 21.07 -6.88
N ALA A 266 -1.15 20.07 -6.29
CA ALA A 266 -0.55 18.78 -6.00
C ALA A 266 -0.14 18.05 -7.28
N ASP A 267 -1.05 17.94 -8.22
CA ASP A 267 -0.88 17.32 -9.52
C ASP A 267 0.28 17.96 -10.31
N SER A 268 0.28 19.27 -10.45
CA SER A 268 1.35 20.02 -11.12
C SER A 268 2.74 19.84 -10.49
N LEU A 269 2.80 19.54 -9.18
CA LEU A 269 4.05 19.26 -8.50
C LEU A 269 4.51 17.84 -8.73
N VAL A 270 3.60 16.88 -8.59
CA VAL A 270 3.84 15.46 -8.82
C VAL A 270 4.23 15.23 -10.27
N ASP A 271 3.59 15.92 -11.20
CA ASP A 271 3.96 15.92 -12.62
C ASP A 271 5.41 16.29 -12.88
N ARG A 272 5.95 17.24 -12.13
CA ARG A 272 7.38 17.61 -12.25
C ARG A 272 8.30 16.54 -11.70
N ILE A 273 7.91 15.89 -10.61
CA ILE A 273 8.67 14.81 -9.96
C ILE A 273 8.66 13.56 -10.85
N PHE A 274 7.57 13.33 -11.57
CA PHE A 274 7.36 12.16 -12.42
C PHE A 274 7.57 12.45 -13.92
N ASP A 275 8.20 13.56 -14.28
CA ASP A 275 8.42 13.97 -15.67
C ASP A 275 7.13 13.97 -16.53
N ARG A 276 6.02 14.38 -15.93
CA ARG A 276 4.67 14.36 -16.51
C ARG A 276 4.18 12.97 -16.93
N ALA A 277 4.75 11.92 -16.37
CA ALA A 277 4.22 10.59 -16.56
C ALA A 277 2.86 10.44 -15.87
N SER A 278 1.97 9.63 -16.44
CA SER A 278 0.70 9.28 -15.79
C SER A 278 0.96 8.70 -14.39
N ASN A 279 0.14 9.08 -13.41
CA ASN A 279 0.35 8.70 -12.02
C ASN A 279 -0.95 8.81 -11.20
N ASP A 280 -0.97 8.19 -10.03
CA ASP A 280 -2.09 8.27 -9.07
C ASP A 280 -1.84 9.26 -7.90
N LEU A 281 -0.95 10.23 -8.08
CA LEU A 281 -0.36 11.17 -7.12
C LEU A 281 0.78 10.59 -6.25
N VAL A 282 1.01 9.29 -6.26
CA VAL A 282 2.03 8.63 -5.42
C VAL A 282 2.94 7.73 -6.22
N VAL A 283 2.40 7.03 -7.21
CA VAL A 283 3.10 6.01 -7.99
C VAL A 283 2.96 6.31 -9.49
N PRO A 284 4.07 6.31 -10.25
CA PRO A 284 4.00 6.42 -11.71
C PRO A 284 3.24 5.24 -12.33
N GLY A 285 2.36 5.51 -13.31
CA GLY A 285 1.51 4.53 -13.99
C GLY A 285 2.28 3.37 -14.59
N ALA A 286 3.41 3.66 -15.25
CA ALA A 286 4.28 2.62 -15.80
C ALA A 286 4.80 1.67 -14.71
N GLY A 287 5.14 2.22 -13.52
CA GLY A 287 5.59 1.45 -12.37
C GLY A 287 4.49 0.57 -11.77
N MET A 288 3.23 1.04 -11.75
CA MET A 288 2.11 0.23 -11.24
C MET A 288 1.88 -1.02 -12.07
N ARG A 289 2.09 -0.94 -13.37
CA ARG A 289 1.86 -2.03 -14.32
C ARG A 289 3.07 -2.95 -14.53
N ALA A 290 4.25 -2.53 -14.07
CA ALA A 290 5.47 -3.29 -14.23
C ALA A 290 5.44 -4.58 -13.39
N TRP A 291 6.12 -5.62 -13.91
CA TRP A 291 6.29 -6.90 -13.23
C TRP A 291 7.61 -7.54 -13.66
N HIS A 292 8.40 -8.03 -12.73
CA HIS A 292 9.69 -8.70 -12.99
C HIS A 292 10.49 -8.09 -14.16
N GLY A 293 11.16 -6.98 -13.93
CA GLY A 293 11.98 -6.30 -14.92
C GLY A 293 11.13 -5.65 -16.02
N ALA A 294 11.26 -6.14 -17.25
CA ALA A 294 10.56 -5.60 -18.41
C ALA A 294 9.14 -6.14 -18.65
N GLN A 295 8.71 -7.13 -17.85
CA GLN A 295 7.36 -7.69 -17.98
C GLN A 295 6.30 -6.70 -17.49
N ARG A 296 5.09 -6.84 -17.99
CA ARG A 296 3.93 -6.02 -17.61
C ARG A 296 2.71 -6.90 -17.40
N ILE A 297 1.83 -6.47 -16.48
CA ILE A 297 0.50 -7.06 -16.34
C ILE A 297 -0.26 -6.85 -17.64
N SER A 298 -0.85 -7.92 -18.20
CA SER A 298 -1.58 -7.86 -19.46
C SER A 298 -2.83 -6.97 -19.38
N ASP A 299 -3.28 -6.44 -20.52
CA ASP A 299 -4.43 -5.52 -20.56
C ASP A 299 -5.70 -6.15 -20.00
N ASP A 300 -5.94 -7.44 -20.27
CA ASP A 300 -7.12 -8.17 -19.76
C ASP A 300 -7.12 -8.34 -18.23
N CYS A 301 -5.93 -8.29 -17.62
CA CYS A 301 -5.71 -8.43 -16.18
C CYS A 301 -5.45 -7.10 -15.46
N TYR A 302 -5.60 -5.97 -16.15
CA TYR A 302 -5.32 -4.64 -15.61
C TYR A 302 -6.52 -3.71 -15.78
N LEU A 303 -6.93 -3.07 -14.69
CA LEU A 303 -7.91 -1.99 -14.72
C LEU A 303 -7.18 -0.67 -14.51
N GLU A 304 -7.21 0.20 -15.48
CA GLU A 304 -6.69 1.56 -15.40
C GLU A 304 -7.83 2.56 -15.34
N PHE A 305 -7.83 3.40 -14.32
CA PHE A 305 -8.76 4.51 -14.21
C PHE A 305 -8.20 5.71 -14.97
N PRO A 306 -8.91 6.22 -15.97
CA PRO A 306 -8.44 7.37 -16.74
C PRO A 306 -8.50 8.65 -15.90
N ALA A 307 -7.75 9.66 -16.29
CA ALA A 307 -7.64 10.97 -15.64
C ALA A 307 -9.01 11.62 -15.37
N SER A 308 -9.96 11.45 -16.28
CA SER A 308 -11.34 11.98 -16.16
C SER A 308 -12.13 11.45 -14.96
N ARG A 309 -11.69 10.37 -14.32
CA ARG A 309 -12.33 9.76 -13.15
C ARG A 309 -11.86 10.36 -11.83
N GLY A 310 -10.72 11.06 -11.81
CA GLY A 310 -10.15 11.65 -10.60
C GLY A 310 -9.83 10.61 -9.51
N VAL A 311 -9.50 9.38 -9.90
CA VAL A 311 -9.14 8.32 -8.95
C VAL A 311 -7.70 8.52 -8.51
N MET A 312 -7.49 8.65 -7.21
CA MET A 312 -6.19 8.83 -6.60
C MET A 312 -5.75 7.58 -5.83
N HIS A 313 -4.50 7.57 -5.41
CA HIS A 313 -3.84 6.45 -4.71
C HIS A 313 -4.64 5.85 -3.54
N THR A 314 -5.40 6.67 -2.81
CA THR A 314 -6.17 6.23 -1.63
C THR A 314 -7.62 5.85 -1.95
N SER A 315 -8.09 5.99 -3.20
CA SER A 315 -9.52 5.85 -3.53
C SER A 315 -9.87 4.66 -4.42
N TYR A 316 -8.93 3.75 -4.66
CA TYR A 316 -9.18 2.55 -5.50
C TYR A 316 -10.38 1.73 -5.02
N PHE A 317 -10.47 1.46 -3.72
CA PHE A 317 -11.49 0.57 -3.15
C PHE A 317 -12.86 1.23 -2.96
N LEU A 318 -12.96 2.54 -3.19
CA LEU A 318 -14.23 3.26 -3.32
C LEU A 318 -14.90 3.04 -4.67
N GLN A 319 -14.14 2.61 -5.70
CA GLN A 319 -14.63 2.50 -7.06
C GLN A 319 -15.47 1.23 -7.25
N PRO A 320 -16.70 1.31 -7.80
CA PRO A 320 -17.51 0.13 -8.10
C PRO A 320 -16.80 -0.84 -9.03
N GLU A 321 -16.07 -0.32 -10.02
CA GLU A 321 -15.32 -1.12 -10.99
C GLU A 321 -14.22 -1.96 -10.32
N THR A 322 -13.63 -1.46 -9.24
CA THR A 322 -12.69 -2.24 -8.42
C THR A 322 -13.39 -3.45 -7.80
N SER A 323 -14.58 -3.23 -7.23
CA SER A 323 -15.38 -4.32 -6.66
C SER A 323 -15.73 -5.38 -7.69
N ASP A 324 -16.19 -4.96 -8.88
CA ASP A 324 -16.54 -5.86 -9.98
C ASP A 324 -15.33 -6.68 -10.43
N ARG A 325 -14.18 -6.04 -10.59
CA ARG A 325 -12.93 -6.72 -10.96
C ARG A 325 -12.44 -7.69 -9.89
N LEU A 326 -12.50 -7.32 -8.62
CA LEU A 326 -12.16 -8.24 -7.52
C LEU A 326 -13.04 -9.47 -7.54
N LEU A 327 -14.36 -9.31 -7.72
CA LEU A 327 -15.29 -10.41 -7.81
C LEU A 327 -15.06 -11.29 -9.05
N GLN A 328 -14.62 -10.69 -10.16
CA GLN A 328 -14.27 -11.41 -11.39
C GLN A 328 -12.94 -12.18 -11.25
N TRP A 329 -11.89 -11.52 -10.79
CA TRP A 329 -10.53 -12.08 -10.76
C TRP A 329 -10.33 -13.13 -9.65
N LEU A 330 -11.13 -13.04 -8.59
CA LEU A 330 -11.09 -13.96 -7.45
C LEU A 330 -12.18 -15.03 -7.50
N ALA A 331 -12.80 -15.21 -8.68
CA ALA A 331 -13.83 -16.23 -8.93
C ALA A 331 -13.28 -17.66 -8.86
#